data_72a8a8f63aafc507397e8e54009fd598
#
_entry.id   72a8a8f63aafc507397e8e54009fd598
#
_cell.length_a   1.000
_cell.length_b   1.000
_cell.length_c   1.000
_cell.angle_alpha   90.00
_cell.angle_beta   90.00
_cell.angle_gamma   90.00
#
_symmetry.space_group_name_H-M   'P 1'
#
loop_
_entity.id
_entity.type
_entity.pdbx_description
1 polymer ?
#
loop_
_entity_poly.entity_id
_entity_poly.type
_entity_poly.pdbx_seq_one_letter_code
_entity_poly.pdbx_strand_id
1 'polypeptide(L)'
;KFLAAGELNERFAMLQKQVVDQFNILQSMVLSVEDQLRTQDKQIKKHHSKLRQAIGTIRGGATGVAEAGMGLDYFDDLDDQPDGDADDYVPREEGEVVSPRDTEIDRYNSTMHQEEGWRVFTYYWRVRDINYKMRNWGGRRSLRSESFYIFQNGYRMYMRIYPNQRGENVYIHVGLTEGDYDANLDWPFKLKHRIHILDHGSPSEDIVSRVWDPTQLCSGWHWRRPESGDNYECVGLGFEQVLLRSRSYIHDDSIVIRLTVFLAQ
;
A
#
# COMPACT_ATOMS: atom_id res chain seq x y z
N LYS A 1 7.45 -37.44 -40.51
CA LYS A 1 6.91 -36.14 -40.04
C LYS A 1 6.24 -36.28 -38.66
N PHE A 2 5.63 -37.39 -38.28
CA PHE A 2 5.00 -37.60 -36.96
C PHE A 2 5.98 -37.87 -35.82
N LEU A 3 7.14 -38.47 -36.09
CA LEU A 3 8.19 -38.68 -35.08
C LEU A 3 8.81 -37.38 -34.58
N ALA A 4 8.95 -36.35 -35.43
CA ALA A 4 9.46 -35.05 -35.05
C ALA A 4 8.49 -34.25 -34.13
N ALA A 5 7.18 -34.47 -34.23
CA ALA A 5 6.19 -33.83 -33.38
C ALA A 5 6.17 -34.43 -31.96
N GLY A 6 6.36 -35.75 -31.83
CA GLY A 6 6.51 -36.42 -30.55
C GLY A 6 7.73 -35.98 -29.77
N GLU A 7 8.86 -35.89 -30.42
CA GLU A 7 10.13 -35.44 -29.84
C GLU A 7 10.08 -33.98 -29.39
N LEU A 8 9.37 -33.12 -30.15
CA LEU A 8 9.13 -31.72 -29.76
C LEU A 8 8.27 -31.61 -28.51
N ASN A 9 7.21 -32.42 -28.41
CA ASN A 9 6.34 -32.47 -27.23
C ASN A 9 7.09 -32.96 -25.97
N GLU A 10 7.94 -33.96 -26.10
CA GLU A 10 8.77 -34.42 -24.98
C GLU A 10 9.76 -33.36 -24.51
N ARG A 11 10.41 -32.66 -25.42
CA ARG A 11 11.31 -31.53 -25.09
C ARG A 11 10.57 -30.39 -24.43
N PHE A 12 9.37 -30.08 -24.90
CA PHE A 12 8.53 -29.04 -24.31
C PHE A 12 8.09 -29.43 -22.89
N ALA A 13 7.68 -30.69 -22.67
CA ALA A 13 7.34 -31.19 -21.36
C ALA A 13 8.53 -31.18 -20.37
N MET A 14 9.74 -31.51 -20.85
CA MET A 14 10.95 -31.41 -20.04
C MET A 14 11.28 -29.97 -19.65
N LEU A 15 11.19 -29.02 -20.59
CA LEU A 15 11.40 -27.60 -20.32
C LEU A 15 10.36 -27.06 -19.33
N GLN A 16 9.10 -27.44 -19.50
CA GLN A 16 8.01 -27.04 -18.60
C GLN A 16 8.28 -27.53 -17.18
N LYS A 17 8.69 -28.80 -17.02
CA LYS A 17 9.09 -29.36 -15.73
C LYS A 17 10.27 -28.62 -15.11
N GLN A 18 11.31 -28.35 -15.90
CA GLN A 18 12.49 -27.63 -15.44
C GLN A 18 12.18 -26.20 -14.96
N VAL A 19 11.29 -25.49 -15.66
CA VAL A 19 10.82 -24.15 -15.23
C VAL A 19 10.05 -24.22 -13.93
N VAL A 20 9.15 -25.21 -13.78
CA VAL A 20 8.40 -25.43 -12.53
C VAL A 20 9.33 -25.76 -11.36
N ASP A 21 10.32 -26.64 -11.58
CA ASP A 21 11.28 -27.02 -10.56
C ASP A 21 12.14 -25.82 -10.12
N GLN A 22 12.61 -25.01 -11.05
CA GLN A 22 13.35 -23.77 -10.75
C GLN A 22 12.47 -22.74 -10.01
N PHE A 23 11.21 -22.61 -10.40
CA PHE A 23 10.28 -21.73 -9.71
C PHE A 23 10.06 -22.17 -8.26
N ASN A 24 9.87 -23.46 -8.01
CA ASN A 24 9.73 -24.00 -6.67
C ASN A 24 10.98 -23.78 -5.80
N ILE A 25 12.19 -23.90 -6.39
CA ILE A 25 13.45 -23.59 -5.70
C ILE A 25 13.51 -22.12 -5.33
N LEU A 26 13.20 -21.21 -6.25
CA LEU A 26 13.17 -19.78 -5.98
C LEU A 26 12.14 -19.42 -4.90
N GLN A 27 10.98 -20.02 -4.95
CA GLN A 27 9.94 -19.82 -3.93
C GLN A 27 10.42 -20.28 -2.55
N SER A 28 11.09 -21.42 -2.45
CA SER A 28 11.65 -21.91 -1.19
C SER A 28 12.77 -20.99 -0.66
N MET A 29 13.59 -20.44 -1.55
CA MET A 29 14.64 -19.47 -1.18
C MET A 29 14.03 -18.16 -0.66
N VAL A 30 12.98 -17.65 -1.30
CA VAL A 30 12.26 -16.45 -0.86
C VAL A 30 11.69 -16.67 0.54
N LEU A 31 11.01 -17.79 0.78
CA LEU A 31 10.46 -18.13 2.10
C LEU A 31 11.56 -18.23 3.18
N SER A 32 12.72 -18.79 2.83
CA SER A 32 13.87 -18.88 3.73
C SER A 32 14.42 -17.49 4.07
N VAL A 33 14.53 -16.59 3.10
CA VAL A 33 14.98 -15.21 3.32
C VAL A 33 13.98 -14.43 4.16
N GLU A 34 12.68 -14.61 3.93
CA GLU A 34 11.63 -13.99 4.74
C GLU A 34 11.72 -14.43 6.21
N ASP A 35 11.96 -15.73 6.48
CA ASP A 35 12.12 -16.24 7.84
C ASP A 35 13.39 -15.72 8.51
N GLN A 36 14.50 -15.60 7.77
CA GLN A 36 15.73 -14.98 8.25
C GLN A 36 15.52 -13.51 8.62
N LEU A 37 14.86 -12.73 7.76
CA LEU A 37 14.54 -11.33 8.02
C LEU A 37 13.66 -11.18 9.27
N ARG A 38 12.66 -12.03 9.42
CA ARG A 38 11.78 -12.05 10.59
C ARG A 38 12.56 -12.38 11.89
N THR A 39 13.53 -13.27 11.79
CA THR A 39 14.39 -13.62 12.92
C THR A 39 15.32 -12.47 13.29
N GLN A 40 15.91 -11.79 12.31
CA GLN A 40 16.73 -10.60 12.51
C GLN A 40 15.92 -9.45 13.12
N ASP A 41 14.71 -9.21 12.66
CA ASP A 41 13.81 -8.17 13.21
C ASP A 41 13.53 -8.42 14.70
N LYS A 42 13.23 -9.68 15.09
CA LYS A 42 13.07 -10.04 16.49
C LYS A 42 14.34 -9.81 17.32
N GLN A 43 15.51 -10.08 16.74
CA GLN A 43 16.79 -9.83 17.42
C GLN A 43 17.05 -8.34 17.60
N ILE A 44 16.78 -7.53 16.58
CA ILE A 44 16.92 -6.07 16.62
C ILE A 44 16.00 -5.50 17.70
N LYS A 45 14.71 -5.89 17.74
CA LYS A 45 13.77 -5.47 18.79
C LYS A 45 14.26 -5.84 20.20
N LYS A 46 14.80 -7.04 20.36
CA LYS A 46 15.36 -7.50 21.64
C LYS A 46 16.61 -6.70 22.06
N HIS A 47 17.49 -6.38 21.14
CA HIS A 47 18.67 -5.54 21.41
C HIS A 47 18.26 -4.11 21.73
N HIS A 48 17.27 -3.56 21.02
CA HIS A 48 16.75 -2.22 21.27
C HIS A 48 16.11 -2.10 22.66
N SER A 49 15.34 -3.10 23.07
CA SER A 49 14.77 -3.17 24.43
C SER A 49 15.87 -3.19 25.51
N LYS A 50 16.94 -3.98 25.30
CA LYS A 50 18.09 -4.02 26.22
C LYS A 50 18.84 -2.69 26.31
N LEU A 51 19.02 -2.00 25.17
CA LEU A 51 19.64 -0.69 25.12
C LEU A 51 18.81 0.35 25.88
N ARG A 52 17.49 0.37 25.70
CA ARG A 52 16.58 1.24 26.47
C ARG A 52 16.70 0.99 27.98
N GLN A 53 16.73 -0.26 28.39
CA GLN A 53 16.88 -0.63 29.79
C GLN A 53 18.23 -0.16 30.36
N ALA A 54 19.33 -0.29 29.61
CA ALA A 54 20.65 0.18 30.02
C ALA A 54 20.71 1.72 30.12
N ILE A 55 20.12 2.44 29.17
CA ILE A 55 20.03 3.91 29.19
C ILE A 55 19.19 4.39 30.37
N GLY A 56 18.06 3.73 30.66
CA GLY A 56 17.21 4.02 31.82
C GLY A 56 17.97 3.85 33.16
N THR A 57 18.82 2.84 33.24
CA THR A 57 19.65 2.59 34.44
C THR A 57 20.73 3.65 34.62
N ILE A 58 21.33 4.16 33.57
CA ILE A 58 22.33 5.24 33.59
C ILE A 58 21.67 6.57 34.00
N ARG A 59 20.44 6.83 33.54
CA ARG A 59 19.68 8.05 33.88
C ARG A 59 19.16 8.07 35.33
N GLY A 60 18.89 6.91 35.92
CA GLY A 60 18.46 6.77 37.30
C GLY A 60 19.57 6.87 38.34
N GLY A 61 20.86 6.89 37.94
CA GLY A 61 22.00 6.95 38.83
C GLY A 61 22.66 8.33 39.04
N ALA A 62 22.16 9.37 38.38
CA ALA A 62 22.71 10.73 38.49
C ALA A 62 21.66 11.70 39.03
N THR A 63 21.51 11.74 40.34
CA THR A 63 20.86 12.88 41.02
C THR A 63 21.85 14.06 41.05
N GLY A 64 21.57 15.11 40.34
CA GLY A 64 22.14 16.44 40.47
C GLY A 64 23.06 16.83 39.31
N VAL A 65 22.53 17.60 38.41
CA VAL A 65 22.91 18.93 37.90
C VAL A 65 22.00 19.30 36.71
N ALA A 66 21.53 20.53 36.77
CA ALA A 66 20.51 21.10 35.91
C ALA A 66 20.92 21.27 34.42
N GLU A 67 19.90 21.24 33.58
CA GLU A 67 19.71 21.99 32.34
C GLU A 67 20.84 22.06 31.29
N ALA A 68 20.67 21.27 30.23
CA ALA A 68 20.83 21.77 28.87
C ALA A 68 20.03 20.80 27.96
N GLY A 69 18.93 21.29 27.42
CA GLY A 69 18.07 20.54 26.50
C GLY A 69 18.79 20.25 25.20
N MET A 70 18.92 18.98 24.89
CA MET A 70 18.98 18.46 23.54
C MET A 70 18.07 17.23 23.52
N GLY A 71 16.86 17.45 22.94
CA GLY A 71 15.88 16.43 22.75
C GLY A 71 16.40 15.35 21.80
N LEU A 72 16.65 14.19 22.36
CA LEU A 72 16.75 12.93 21.62
C LEU A 72 15.45 12.13 21.82
N ASP A 73 14.32 12.81 21.58
CA ASP A 73 12.99 12.21 21.50
C ASP A 73 12.68 11.83 20.04
N TYR A 74 13.52 10.99 19.42
CA TYR A 74 13.34 10.63 18.01
C TYR A 74 13.06 9.14 17.76
N PHE A 75 12.77 8.35 18.78
CA PHE A 75 12.59 6.89 18.59
C PHE A 75 11.41 6.25 19.35
N ASP A 76 10.43 7.02 19.83
CA ASP A 76 9.33 6.43 20.61
C ASP A 76 7.99 6.30 19.86
N ASP A 77 7.92 6.66 18.57
CA ASP A 77 6.67 6.65 17.80
C ASP A 77 6.66 5.56 16.72
N LEU A 78 7.00 4.33 17.04
CA LEU A 78 6.92 3.21 16.10
C LEU A 78 5.76 2.25 16.35
N ASP A 79 4.95 2.49 17.38
CA ASP A 79 3.73 1.72 17.63
C ASP A 79 2.59 2.68 18.01
N ASP A 80 1.51 2.65 17.23
CA ASP A 80 0.18 3.20 17.53
C ASP A 80 0.05 4.72 17.74
N GLN A 81 0.50 5.51 16.79
CA GLN A 81 -0.27 6.72 16.51
C GLN A 81 -1.18 6.43 15.32
N PRO A 82 -2.48 6.62 15.44
CA PRO A 82 -3.29 6.83 14.24
C PRO A 82 -2.66 8.05 13.56
N ASP A 83 -2.15 7.85 12.33
CA ASP A 83 -1.77 8.98 11.45
C ASP A 83 -3.04 9.78 11.16
N GLY A 84 -3.50 10.47 12.20
CA GLY A 84 -4.70 11.26 12.20
C GLY A 84 -4.43 12.67 11.72
N ASP A 85 -3.84 12.79 10.55
CA ASP A 85 -4.17 13.91 9.69
C ASP A 85 -5.37 13.44 8.84
N ALA A 86 -6.54 13.38 9.47
CA ALA A 86 -7.79 13.59 8.76
C ALA A 86 -7.56 14.89 8.00
N ASP A 87 -7.33 14.78 6.69
CA ASP A 87 -7.33 15.96 5.82
C ASP A 87 -8.71 16.60 6.01
N ASP A 88 -8.77 17.61 6.89
CA ASP A 88 -9.95 18.43 7.06
C ASP A 88 -10.38 18.88 5.67
N TYR A 89 -11.57 18.47 5.28
CA TYR A 89 -12.22 18.98 4.07
C TYR A 89 -12.30 20.51 4.22
N VAL A 90 -11.36 21.20 3.61
CA VAL A 90 -11.43 22.66 3.47
C VAL A 90 -12.35 22.91 2.29
N PRO A 91 -13.51 23.56 2.48
CA PRO A 91 -14.37 23.96 1.37
C PRO A 91 -13.56 24.74 0.36
N ARG A 92 -13.72 24.46 -0.93
CA ARG A 92 -13.07 25.21 -2.00
C ARG A 92 -13.49 26.67 -1.92
N GLU A 93 -12.49 27.57 -1.99
CA GLU A 93 -12.77 28.98 -2.18
C GLU A 93 -13.36 29.23 -3.57
N GLU A 94 -14.33 30.13 -3.68
CA GLU A 94 -14.95 30.52 -4.95
C GLU A 94 -13.86 31.06 -5.90
N GLY A 95 -13.55 30.31 -6.96
CA GLY A 95 -12.55 30.64 -7.97
C GLY A 95 -11.53 29.54 -8.30
N GLU A 96 -11.58 28.40 -7.61
CA GLU A 96 -10.71 27.25 -7.89
C GLU A 96 -11.05 26.65 -9.27
N VAL A 97 -10.02 26.47 -10.11
CA VAL A 97 -10.17 25.84 -11.42
C VAL A 97 -10.57 24.39 -11.24
N VAL A 98 -11.81 24.06 -11.53
CA VAL A 98 -12.34 22.70 -11.42
C VAL A 98 -11.60 21.82 -12.43
N SER A 99 -10.93 20.78 -11.94
CA SER A 99 -10.34 19.77 -12.80
C SER A 99 -11.44 18.98 -13.54
N PRO A 100 -11.23 18.58 -14.80
CA PRO A 100 -12.15 17.66 -15.50
C PRO A 100 -12.40 16.36 -14.72
N ARG A 101 -11.46 15.96 -13.87
CA ARG A 101 -11.52 14.73 -13.06
C ARG A 101 -12.37 14.90 -11.79
N ASP A 102 -12.61 16.13 -11.33
CA ASP A 102 -13.41 16.37 -10.13
C ASP A 102 -14.85 15.90 -10.30
N THR A 103 -15.44 16.09 -11.49
CA THR A 103 -16.77 15.56 -11.81
C THR A 103 -16.81 14.03 -11.75
N GLU A 104 -15.75 13.35 -12.18
CA GLU A 104 -15.62 11.89 -12.07
C GLU A 104 -15.51 11.47 -10.60
N ILE A 105 -14.67 12.16 -9.83
CA ILE A 105 -14.44 11.90 -8.40
C ILE A 105 -15.77 12.06 -7.64
N ASP A 106 -16.47 13.18 -7.80
CA ASP A 106 -17.71 13.46 -7.11
C ASP A 106 -18.81 12.44 -7.45
N ARG A 107 -18.80 11.93 -8.68
CA ARG A 107 -19.80 10.97 -9.16
C ARG A 107 -19.56 9.56 -8.65
N TYR A 108 -18.31 9.13 -8.56
CA TYR A 108 -17.98 7.72 -8.37
C TYR A 108 -17.26 7.42 -7.04
N ASN A 109 -16.86 8.44 -6.27
CA ASN A 109 -16.19 8.18 -4.99
C ASN A 109 -17.08 7.39 -4.03
N SER A 110 -16.53 6.33 -3.48
CA SER A 110 -17.20 5.42 -2.54
C SER A 110 -18.51 4.83 -3.08
N THR A 111 -18.57 4.61 -4.40
CA THR A 111 -19.78 4.09 -5.06
C THR A 111 -19.53 2.79 -5.81
N MET A 112 -20.63 2.05 -6.01
CA MET A 112 -20.67 0.89 -6.90
C MET A 112 -21.29 1.29 -8.22
N HIS A 113 -20.63 0.95 -9.34
CA HIS A 113 -21.11 1.23 -10.69
C HIS A 113 -20.65 0.18 -11.70
N GLN A 114 -21.03 0.34 -12.97
CA GLN A 114 -20.56 -0.49 -14.06
C GLN A 114 -19.38 0.19 -14.76
N GLU A 115 -18.29 -0.55 -14.95
CA GLU A 115 -17.10 -0.11 -15.67
C GLU A 115 -16.58 -1.27 -16.53
N GLU A 116 -16.47 -1.07 -17.85
CA GLU A 116 -15.96 -2.10 -18.79
C GLU A 116 -16.65 -3.48 -18.67
N GLY A 117 -17.95 -3.50 -18.37
CA GLY A 117 -18.72 -4.74 -18.19
C GLY A 117 -18.62 -5.37 -16.80
N TRP A 118 -17.82 -4.79 -15.91
CA TRP A 118 -17.67 -5.24 -14.52
C TRP A 118 -18.50 -4.37 -13.56
N ARG A 119 -19.10 -4.98 -12.58
CA ARG A 119 -19.59 -4.26 -11.41
C ARG A 119 -18.40 -3.98 -10.50
N VAL A 120 -18.09 -2.71 -10.28
CA VAL A 120 -16.94 -2.27 -9.52
C VAL A 120 -17.36 -1.36 -8.37
N PHE A 121 -16.53 -1.32 -7.34
CA PHE A 121 -16.52 -0.26 -6.34
C PHE A 121 -15.31 0.61 -6.60
N THR A 122 -15.44 1.93 -6.50
CA THR A 122 -14.33 2.88 -6.60
C THR A 122 -14.23 3.76 -5.37
N TYR A 123 -12.98 4.00 -4.96
CA TYR A 123 -12.64 4.93 -3.89
C TYR A 123 -11.54 5.86 -4.38
N TYR A 124 -11.72 7.16 -4.17
CA TYR A 124 -10.75 8.19 -4.53
C TYR A 124 -10.16 8.79 -3.26
N TRP A 125 -8.84 8.86 -3.24
CA TRP A 125 -8.08 9.43 -2.14
C TRP A 125 -7.19 10.55 -2.65
N ARG A 126 -7.43 11.79 -2.20
CA ARG A 126 -6.61 12.95 -2.50
C ARG A 126 -5.50 13.06 -1.47
N VAL A 127 -4.25 13.01 -1.91
CA VAL A 127 -3.06 13.18 -1.08
C VAL A 127 -2.50 14.58 -1.33
N ARG A 128 -2.66 15.47 -0.35
CA ARG A 128 -2.20 16.86 -0.41
C ARG A 128 -0.72 16.99 -0.06
N ASP A 129 -0.14 18.18 -0.33
CA ASP A 129 1.25 18.54 -0.04
C ASP A 129 2.25 17.49 -0.55
N ILE A 130 1.96 16.91 -1.70
CA ILE A 130 2.73 15.77 -2.23
C ILE A 130 4.18 16.16 -2.51
N ASN A 131 4.45 17.39 -2.98
CA ASN A 131 5.80 17.87 -3.24
C ASN A 131 6.62 18.01 -1.94
N TYR A 132 5.98 18.46 -0.86
CA TYR A 132 6.60 18.48 0.47
C TYR A 132 6.90 17.07 0.96
N LYS A 133 5.93 16.17 0.87
CA LYS A 133 6.05 14.77 1.30
C LYS A 133 7.15 14.03 0.54
N MET A 134 7.23 14.20 -0.77
CA MET A 134 8.30 13.58 -1.60
C MET A 134 9.70 14.09 -1.24
N ARG A 135 9.84 15.38 -0.89
CA ARG A 135 11.15 15.97 -0.60
C ARG A 135 11.61 15.75 0.84
N ASN A 136 10.68 15.76 1.80
CA ASN A 136 11.03 15.88 3.21
C ASN A 136 10.74 14.61 4.03
N TRP A 137 9.97 13.66 3.51
CA TRP A 137 9.70 12.44 4.23
C TRP A 137 10.82 11.42 4.00
N GLY A 138 11.23 10.75 5.08
CA GLY A 138 12.16 9.63 5.00
C GLY A 138 11.50 8.38 4.43
N GLY A 139 12.32 7.42 3.99
CA GLY A 139 11.85 6.23 3.29
C GLY A 139 10.90 5.29 4.07
N ARG A 140 10.69 5.55 5.35
CA ARG A 140 9.73 4.80 6.19
C ARG A 140 8.45 5.57 6.48
N ARG A 141 8.42 6.88 6.21
CA ARG A 141 7.26 7.70 6.51
C ARG A 141 6.19 7.51 5.45
N SER A 142 4.97 7.28 5.90
CA SER A 142 3.81 7.00 5.05
C SER A 142 2.60 7.80 5.50
N LEU A 143 1.62 7.94 4.64
CA LEU A 143 0.28 8.43 4.94
C LEU A 143 -0.71 7.30 4.69
N ARG A 144 -1.64 7.10 5.63
CA ARG A 144 -2.74 6.14 5.53
C ARG A 144 -4.02 6.89 5.19
N SER A 145 -4.83 6.35 4.28
CA SER A 145 -6.18 6.87 4.02
C SER A 145 -7.11 6.55 5.18
N GLU A 146 -8.24 7.22 5.23
CA GLU A 146 -9.37 6.73 6.00
C GLU A 146 -9.76 5.32 5.55
N SER A 147 -10.37 4.58 6.47
CA SER A 147 -10.90 3.26 6.15
C SER A 147 -12.27 3.38 5.53
N PHE A 148 -12.56 2.56 4.54
CA PHE A 148 -13.83 2.56 3.81
C PHE A 148 -14.36 1.15 3.60
N TYR A 149 -15.68 0.99 3.57
CA TYR A 149 -16.33 -0.25 3.19
C TYR A 149 -16.55 -0.30 1.68
N ILE A 150 -16.16 -1.41 1.03
CA ILE A 150 -16.28 -1.54 -0.45
C ILE A 150 -17.71 -1.84 -0.93
N PHE A 151 -18.60 -2.19 -0.03
CA PHE A 151 -20.06 -2.27 -0.22
C PHE A 151 -20.73 -2.30 1.15
N GLN A 152 -22.05 -2.14 1.16
CA GLN A 152 -22.82 -2.19 2.40
C GLN A 152 -22.60 -3.53 3.13
N ASN A 153 -22.18 -3.48 4.38
CA ASN A 153 -21.87 -4.64 5.21
C ASN A 153 -20.72 -5.52 4.64
N GLY A 154 -19.84 -4.93 3.85
CA GLY A 154 -18.74 -5.59 3.18
C GLY A 154 -17.39 -5.47 3.91
N TYR A 155 -16.35 -5.80 3.16
CA TYR A 155 -14.96 -5.69 3.64
C TYR A 155 -14.58 -4.25 3.88
N ARG A 156 -13.80 -3.99 4.92
CA ARG A 156 -13.24 -2.69 5.23
C ARG A 156 -11.78 -2.63 4.78
N MET A 157 -11.47 -1.63 3.95
CA MET A 157 -10.17 -1.46 3.33
C MET A 157 -9.58 -0.09 3.63
N TYR A 158 -8.29 0.05 3.36
CA TYR A 158 -7.58 1.33 3.36
C TYR A 158 -6.45 1.30 2.33
N MET A 159 -5.93 2.46 2.01
CA MET A 159 -4.71 2.63 1.23
C MET A 159 -3.62 3.29 2.07
N ARG A 160 -2.35 3.04 1.72
CA ARG A 160 -1.21 3.72 2.31
C ARG A 160 -0.23 4.13 1.21
N ILE A 161 0.24 5.36 1.27
CA ILE A 161 1.26 5.86 0.35
C ILE A 161 2.58 6.09 1.10
N TYR A 162 3.67 5.69 0.47
CA TYR A 162 5.05 6.01 0.82
C TYR A 162 5.62 6.91 -0.27
N PRO A 163 5.62 8.24 -0.07
CA PRO A 163 5.97 9.19 -1.13
C PRO A 163 7.44 9.18 -1.51
N ASN A 164 8.31 8.71 -0.62
CA ASN A 164 9.76 8.67 -0.82
C ASN A 164 10.36 7.41 -0.19
N GLN A 165 10.12 6.26 -0.81
CA GLN A 165 10.66 4.98 -0.35
C GLN A 165 11.78 4.51 -1.27
N ARG A 166 12.85 3.93 -0.72
CA ARG A 166 13.97 3.33 -1.47
C ARG A 166 14.60 4.26 -2.52
N GLY A 167 14.78 5.54 -2.18
CA GLY A 167 15.40 6.51 -3.06
C GLY A 167 14.49 6.95 -4.22
N GLU A 168 13.72 8.00 -4.00
CA GLU A 168 12.88 8.66 -4.99
C GLU A 168 11.80 7.80 -5.65
N ASN A 169 11.31 6.75 -4.96
CA ASN A 169 10.19 5.96 -5.42
C ASN A 169 8.94 6.22 -4.57
N VAL A 170 7.80 6.24 -5.25
CA VAL A 170 6.47 6.26 -4.63
C VAL A 170 5.91 4.86 -4.64
N TYR A 171 5.41 4.41 -3.49
CA TYR A 171 4.68 3.14 -3.38
C TYR A 171 3.31 3.38 -2.79
N ILE A 172 2.29 2.75 -3.38
CA ILE A 172 0.92 2.74 -2.89
C ILE A 172 0.57 1.31 -2.55
N HIS A 173 0.17 1.12 -1.31
CA HIS A 173 -0.23 -0.15 -0.75
C HIS A 173 -1.73 -0.18 -0.53
N VAL A 174 -2.29 -1.38 -0.53
CA VAL A 174 -3.70 -1.65 -0.21
C VAL A 174 -3.72 -2.65 0.94
N GLY A 175 -4.56 -2.40 1.92
CA GLY A 175 -4.72 -3.24 3.09
C GLY A 175 -6.18 -3.43 3.49
N LEU A 176 -6.39 -4.45 4.32
CA LEU A 176 -7.65 -4.72 5.02
C LEU A 176 -7.51 -4.26 6.46
N THR A 177 -8.56 -3.74 7.02
CA THR A 177 -8.65 -3.38 8.43
C THR A 177 -9.87 -4.03 9.06
N GLU A 178 -9.85 -4.22 10.38
CA GLU A 178 -10.97 -4.78 11.11
C GLU A 178 -12.25 -3.98 10.84
N GLY A 179 -13.33 -4.71 10.51
CA GLY A 179 -14.64 -4.17 10.18
C GLY A 179 -15.75 -4.84 10.96
N ASP A 180 -16.86 -4.12 11.16
CA ASP A 180 -18.01 -4.58 11.94
C ASP A 180 -18.67 -5.84 11.37
N TYR A 181 -18.43 -6.12 10.08
CA TYR A 181 -19.11 -7.19 9.34
C TYR A 181 -18.22 -8.42 9.08
N ASP A 182 -16.97 -8.41 9.54
CA ASP A 182 -15.97 -9.44 9.25
C ASP A 182 -16.40 -10.86 9.61
N ALA A 183 -17.26 -10.99 10.62
CA ALA A 183 -17.79 -12.29 11.04
C ALA A 183 -18.71 -12.97 10.00
N ASN A 184 -19.29 -12.16 9.10
CA ASN A 184 -20.27 -12.59 8.11
C ASN A 184 -19.71 -12.61 6.67
N LEU A 185 -18.41 -12.38 6.51
CA LEU A 185 -17.75 -12.33 5.21
C LEU A 185 -16.94 -13.59 4.93
N ASP A 186 -16.77 -13.87 3.63
CA ASP A 186 -15.94 -14.98 3.18
C ASP A 186 -14.46 -14.63 3.24
N TRP A 187 -13.67 -15.39 3.97
CA TRP A 187 -12.24 -15.20 4.11
C TRP A 187 -11.44 -16.37 3.50
N PRO A 188 -10.23 -16.14 2.96
CA PRO A 188 -9.54 -14.83 2.80
C PRO A 188 -10.22 -13.95 1.74
N PHE A 189 -9.92 -12.64 1.79
CA PHE A 189 -10.36 -11.68 0.77
C PHE A 189 -9.86 -12.09 -0.63
N LYS A 190 -10.75 -12.09 -1.63
CA LYS A 190 -10.46 -12.63 -2.98
C LYS A 190 -10.76 -11.63 -4.11
N LEU A 191 -11.28 -10.43 -3.79
CA LEU A 191 -11.70 -9.51 -4.81
C LEU A 191 -10.51 -8.86 -5.50
N LYS A 192 -10.48 -8.96 -6.81
CA LYS A 192 -9.44 -8.32 -7.63
C LYS A 192 -9.55 -6.80 -7.52
N HIS A 193 -8.42 -6.13 -7.64
CA HIS A 193 -8.39 -4.68 -7.55
C HIS A 193 -7.29 -4.07 -8.42
N ARG A 194 -7.39 -2.78 -8.70
CA ARG A 194 -6.47 -2.00 -9.52
C ARG A 194 -6.35 -0.59 -8.97
N ILE A 195 -5.17 -0.01 -9.07
CA ILE A 195 -4.87 1.35 -8.61
C ILE A 195 -4.56 2.22 -9.80
N HIS A 196 -5.04 3.47 -9.77
CA HIS A 196 -4.71 4.51 -10.72
C HIS A 196 -4.20 5.74 -9.98
N ILE A 197 -3.28 6.49 -10.62
CA ILE A 197 -3.04 7.91 -10.30
C ILE A 197 -3.66 8.70 -11.41
N LEU A 198 -4.56 9.61 -11.07
CA LEU A 198 -5.29 10.38 -12.05
C LEU A 198 -4.41 11.43 -12.74
N ASP A 199 -4.46 11.48 -14.06
CA ASP A 199 -3.91 12.57 -14.84
C ASP A 199 -5.00 13.64 -15.05
N HIS A 200 -4.73 14.86 -14.62
CA HIS A 200 -5.61 16.01 -14.76
C HIS A 200 -5.43 16.75 -16.10
N GLY A 201 -4.57 16.23 -16.99
CA GLY A 201 -4.34 16.77 -18.34
C GLY A 201 -5.42 16.39 -19.33
N SER A 202 -5.35 16.97 -20.54
CA SER A 202 -6.22 16.64 -21.67
C SER A 202 -5.38 16.40 -22.92
N PRO A 203 -5.42 15.21 -23.54
CA PRO A 203 -6.13 14.01 -23.10
C PRO A 203 -5.52 13.44 -21.82
N SER A 204 -6.34 12.86 -20.94
CA SER A 204 -5.87 12.25 -19.71
C SER A 204 -5.28 10.86 -19.97
N GLU A 205 -4.18 10.55 -19.27
CA GLU A 205 -3.51 9.23 -19.32
C GLU A 205 -3.04 8.87 -17.91
N ASP A 206 -3.85 8.09 -17.21
CA ASP A 206 -3.59 7.70 -15.82
C ASP A 206 -2.37 6.77 -15.71
N ILE A 207 -1.63 6.85 -14.60
CA ILE A 207 -0.72 5.78 -14.22
C ILE A 207 -1.57 4.64 -13.66
N VAL A 208 -1.46 3.46 -14.25
CA VAL A 208 -2.35 2.32 -13.94
C VAL A 208 -1.52 1.13 -13.49
N SER A 209 -1.89 0.52 -12.35
CA SER A 209 -1.31 -0.75 -11.92
C SER A 209 -1.85 -1.91 -12.76
N ARG A 210 -1.17 -3.05 -12.71
CA ARG A 210 -1.80 -4.32 -13.10
C ARG A 210 -3.04 -4.58 -12.24
N VAL A 211 -3.92 -5.46 -12.73
CA VAL A 211 -4.99 -6.01 -11.88
C VAL A 211 -4.36 -6.97 -10.87
N TRP A 212 -4.55 -6.71 -9.60
CA TRP A 212 -4.08 -7.54 -8.50
C TRP A 212 -5.12 -8.59 -8.18
N ASP A 213 -4.68 -9.85 -8.10
CA ASP A 213 -5.48 -10.97 -7.69
C ASP A 213 -4.99 -11.47 -6.32
N PRO A 214 -5.76 -11.25 -5.24
CA PRO A 214 -5.36 -11.64 -3.89
C PRO A 214 -5.13 -13.14 -3.72
N THR A 215 -5.69 -13.97 -4.61
CA THR A 215 -5.49 -15.42 -4.57
C THR A 215 -4.11 -15.86 -5.09
N GLN A 216 -3.43 -14.98 -5.82
CA GLN A 216 -2.16 -15.27 -6.48
C GLN A 216 -1.01 -14.38 -6.00
N LEU A 217 -1.32 -13.20 -5.47
CA LEU A 217 -0.35 -12.16 -5.16
C LEU A 217 -0.40 -11.79 -3.69
N CYS A 218 0.77 -11.60 -3.10
CA CYS A 218 1.00 -11.48 -1.67
C CYS A 218 0.67 -12.76 -0.90
N SER A 219 1.16 -12.87 0.32
CA SER A 219 0.88 -14.02 1.17
C SER A 219 -0.52 -13.93 1.79
N GLY A 220 -1.04 -15.06 2.26
CA GLY A 220 -2.35 -15.11 2.92
C GLY A 220 -2.48 -14.19 4.16
N TRP A 221 -1.36 -13.75 4.71
CA TRP A 221 -1.35 -12.82 5.85
C TRP A 221 -1.93 -11.44 5.53
N HIS A 222 -1.85 -11.00 4.29
CA HIS A 222 -2.37 -9.72 3.84
C HIS A 222 -3.90 -9.76 3.69
N TRP A 223 -4.44 -10.94 3.34
CA TRP A 223 -5.82 -11.08 2.89
C TRP A 223 -6.70 -11.89 3.85
N ARG A 224 -6.16 -12.37 4.97
CA ARG A 224 -6.94 -13.05 6.02
C ARG A 224 -7.88 -12.08 6.72
N ARG A 225 -8.82 -12.61 7.47
CA ARG A 225 -9.64 -11.80 8.39
C ARG A 225 -8.72 -11.04 9.35
N PRO A 226 -8.85 -9.71 9.47
CA PRO A 226 -8.16 -8.95 10.49
C PRO A 226 -8.53 -9.43 11.91
N GLU A 227 -7.54 -9.54 12.79
CA GLU A 227 -7.77 -9.95 14.20
C GLU A 227 -7.92 -8.73 15.10
N SER A 228 -7.18 -7.66 14.77
CA SER A 228 -7.28 -6.35 15.40
C SER A 228 -6.61 -5.31 14.49
N GLY A 229 -7.29 -4.19 14.24
CA GLY A 229 -6.75 -3.12 13.40
C GLY A 229 -6.39 -3.54 11.99
N ASP A 230 -5.24 -3.08 11.50
CA ASP A 230 -4.79 -3.26 10.13
C ASP A 230 -4.04 -4.57 9.90
N ASN A 231 -4.31 -5.23 8.78
CA ASN A 231 -3.43 -6.29 8.26
C ASN A 231 -2.17 -5.67 7.63
N TYR A 232 -1.13 -6.50 7.42
CA TYR A 232 -0.01 -6.09 6.58
C TYR A 232 -0.50 -5.77 5.17
N GLU A 233 -0.05 -4.63 4.64
CA GLU A 233 -0.46 -4.16 3.33
C GLU A 233 0.26 -4.90 2.20
N CYS A 234 -0.42 -5.03 1.07
CA CYS A 234 0.18 -5.49 -0.17
C CYS A 234 0.54 -4.30 -1.07
N VAL A 235 1.73 -4.32 -1.67
CA VAL A 235 2.11 -3.30 -2.67
C VAL A 235 1.17 -3.40 -3.87
N GLY A 236 0.45 -2.31 -4.16
CA GLY A 236 -0.46 -2.22 -5.28
C GLY A 236 0.12 -1.51 -6.49
N LEU A 237 0.92 -0.46 -6.28
CA LEU A 237 1.55 0.33 -7.35
C LEU A 237 2.86 0.92 -6.84
N GLY A 238 3.93 0.80 -7.63
CA GLY A 238 5.22 1.42 -7.35
C GLY A 238 5.80 2.06 -8.61
N PHE A 239 6.35 3.27 -8.49
CA PHE A 239 6.95 4.01 -9.60
C PHE A 239 7.92 5.09 -9.10
N GLU A 240 8.77 5.61 -9.99
CA GLU A 240 9.71 6.69 -9.67
C GLU A 240 8.97 8.03 -9.56
N GLN A 241 9.37 8.87 -8.59
CA GLN A 241 8.77 10.21 -8.37
C GLN A 241 8.78 11.09 -9.62
N VAL A 242 9.79 10.94 -10.48
CA VAL A 242 9.91 11.70 -11.73
C VAL A 242 8.69 11.51 -12.64
N LEU A 243 8.04 10.34 -12.57
CA LEU A 243 6.86 10.05 -13.38
C LEU A 243 5.69 10.99 -13.06
N LEU A 244 5.54 11.40 -11.78
CA LEU A 244 4.49 12.37 -11.39
C LEU A 244 4.65 13.74 -12.04
N ARG A 245 5.86 14.07 -12.54
CA ARG A 245 6.15 15.34 -13.22
C ARG A 245 6.09 15.25 -14.74
N SER A 246 5.92 14.04 -15.29
CA SER A 246 5.88 13.82 -16.74
C SER A 246 4.58 14.32 -17.38
N ARG A 247 3.51 14.44 -16.61
CA ARG A 247 2.18 14.94 -17.00
C ARG A 247 1.52 15.68 -15.84
N SER A 248 0.21 15.93 -15.94
CA SER A 248 -0.57 16.66 -14.93
C SER A 248 -1.10 15.74 -13.80
N TYR A 249 -0.26 14.84 -13.28
CA TYR A 249 -0.63 13.98 -12.14
C TYR A 249 -0.68 14.75 -10.83
N ILE A 250 0.14 15.80 -10.69
CA ILE A 250 0.11 16.72 -9.55
C ILE A 250 -0.75 17.91 -9.94
N HIS A 251 -1.85 18.12 -9.23
CA HIS A 251 -2.75 19.26 -9.37
C HIS A 251 -3.00 19.86 -7.98
N ASP A 252 -2.82 21.17 -7.81
CA ASP A 252 -2.88 21.89 -6.53
C ASP A 252 -2.05 21.21 -5.41
N ASP A 253 -0.79 20.92 -5.72
CA ASP A 253 0.14 20.19 -4.83
C ASP A 253 -0.42 18.87 -4.29
N SER A 254 -1.38 18.28 -5.01
CA SER A 254 -2.04 17.02 -4.64
C SER A 254 -1.96 16.00 -5.76
N ILE A 255 -2.00 14.73 -5.41
CA ILE A 255 -2.30 13.62 -6.33
C ILE A 255 -3.62 12.98 -5.93
N VAL A 256 -4.35 12.43 -6.89
CA VAL A 256 -5.54 11.65 -6.62
C VAL A 256 -5.29 10.20 -6.98
N ILE A 257 -5.45 9.33 -5.99
CA ILE A 257 -5.31 7.88 -6.11
C ILE A 257 -6.71 7.28 -6.21
N ARG A 258 -6.98 6.50 -7.25
CA ARG A 258 -8.23 5.76 -7.41
C ARG A 258 -7.97 4.28 -7.18
N LEU A 259 -8.69 3.67 -6.26
CA LEU A 259 -8.79 2.22 -6.11
C LEU A 259 -10.07 1.73 -6.78
N THR A 260 -9.93 0.75 -7.66
CA THR A 260 -11.06 0.02 -8.25
C THR A 260 -11.06 -1.41 -7.73
N VAL A 261 -12.14 -1.86 -7.11
CA VAL A 261 -12.35 -3.24 -6.65
C VAL A 261 -13.41 -3.91 -7.52
N PHE A 262 -13.09 -5.04 -8.13
CA PHE A 262 -13.98 -5.78 -9.02
C PHE A 262 -14.89 -6.70 -8.18
N LEU A 263 -16.19 -6.43 -8.17
CA LEU A 263 -17.16 -7.13 -7.34
C LEU A 263 -17.78 -8.35 -8.04
N ALA A 264 -18.17 -8.19 -9.31
CA ALA A 264 -18.75 -9.25 -10.15
C ALA A 264 -18.62 -8.86 -11.62
N GLN A 265 -18.73 -9.84 -12.49
CA GLN A 265 -18.83 -9.65 -13.94
C GLN A 265 -20.31 -9.62 -14.36
#